data_140714b7cf31c3e24d83959fdb3fd8d5
#
_entry.id   140714b7cf31c3e24d83959fdb3fd8d5
#
_cell.length_a   1.000
_cell.length_b   1.000
_cell.length_c   1.000
_cell.angle_alpha   90.00
_cell.angle_beta   90.00
_cell.angle_gamma   90.00
#
_symmetry.space_group_name_H-M   'P 1'
#
loop_
_entity.id
_entity.type
_entity.pdbx_description
1 polymer ?
#
loop_
_entity_poly.entity_id
_entity_poly.type
_entity_poly.pdbx_seq_one_letter_code
_entity_poly.pdbx_strand_id
1 'polypeptide(L)' 'MNEPLSTLPEKHREILILRLVVGMSAEETAAAVGSTAGAVRVAQHRAIAKLKKEVTRAGERFG' A
#
# COMPACT_ATOMS: atom_id res chain seq x y z
N MET A 1 0.82 -16.53 10.80
CA MET A 1 1.62 -16.57 10.35
C MET A 1 1.91 -15.72 9.42
N ASN A 2 2.83 -15.31 9.18
CA ASN A 2 3.11 -14.34 8.32
C ASN A 2 3.52 -14.85 7.10
N GLU A 3 2.74 -14.67 6.09
CA GLU A 3 3.13 -15.09 4.84
C GLU A 3 4.01 -14.11 4.24
N PRO A 4 4.88 -14.46 3.34
CA PRO A 4 5.77 -13.54 2.64
C PRO A 4 5.02 -12.49 1.90
N LEU A 5 3.86 -12.83 1.41
CA LEU A 5 3.09 -11.88 0.70
C LEU A 5 2.50 -10.85 1.60
N SER A 6 2.58 -11.07 2.88
CA SER A 6 2.01 -10.17 3.81
C SER A 6 3.01 -9.26 4.39
N THR A 7 3.92 -8.80 3.61
CA THR A 7 4.86 -7.81 4.09
C THR A 7 4.13 -6.50 4.35
N LEU A 8 2.97 -6.30 3.72
CA LEU A 8 2.19 -5.10 3.97
C LEU A 8 1.07 -5.42 4.92
N PRO A 9 0.78 -4.54 5.88
CA PRO A 9 -0.41 -4.69 6.70
C PRO A 9 -1.62 -4.72 5.80
N GLU A 10 -2.62 -5.45 6.23
CA GLU A 10 -3.84 -5.58 5.46
C GLU A 10 -4.45 -4.24 5.13
N LYS A 11 -4.42 -3.32 6.06
CA LYS A 11 -4.97 -1.99 5.85
C LYS A 11 -4.23 -1.25 4.74
N HIS A 12 -2.93 -1.41 4.67
CA HIS A 12 -2.16 -0.76 3.60
C HIS A 12 -2.52 -1.32 2.24
N ARG A 13 -2.74 -2.63 2.15
CA ARG A 13 -3.15 -3.23 0.89
C ARG A 13 -4.51 -2.74 0.47
N GLU A 14 -5.42 -2.63 1.43
CA GLU A 14 -6.75 -2.14 1.16
C GLU A 14 -6.71 -0.72 0.62
N ILE A 15 -5.90 0.11 1.25
CA ILE A 15 -5.75 1.49 0.82
C ILE A 15 -5.21 1.56 -0.60
N LEU A 16 -4.21 0.74 -0.91
CA LEU A 16 -3.66 0.74 -2.26
C LEU A 16 -4.70 0.32 -3.30
N ILE A 17 -5.49 -0.67 -2.97
CA ILE A 17 -6.52 -1.13 -3.89
C ILE A 17 -7.53 -0.02 -4.14
N LEU A 18 -7.99 0.62 -3.09
CA LEU A 18 -8.98 1.68 -3.24
C LEU A 18 -8.43 2.87 -4.00
N ARG A 19 -7.17 3.20 -3.76
CA ARG A 19 -6.57 4.36 -4.42
C ARG A 19 -6.17 4.07 -5.86
N LEU A 20 -5.57 2.93 -6.11
CA LEU A 20 -4.98 2.65 -7.41
C LEU A 20 -5.86 1.85 -8.34
N VAL A 21 -6.66 0.96 -7.81
CA VAL A 21 -7.52 0.13 -8.64
C VAL A 21 -8.90 0.74 -8.79
N VAL A 22 -9.50 1.11 -7.68
CA VAL A 22 -10.83 1.70 -7.71
C VAL A 22 -10.79 3.17 -8.11
N GLY A 23 -9.73 3.88 -7.70
CA GLY A 23 -9.58 5.28 -8.08
C GLY A 23 -10.20 6.26 -7.11
N MET A 24 -10.35 5.87 -5.85
CA MET A 24 -10.90 6.76 -4.86
C MET A 24 -9.93 7.85 -4.45
N SER A 25 -10.44 8.98 -4.02
CA SER A 25 -9.61 10.03 -3.48
C SER A 25 -9.12 9.61 -2.10
N ALA A 26 -8.14 10.33 -1.57
CA ALA A 26 -7.62 10.04 -0.23
C ALA A 26 -8.72 10.20 0.80
N GLU A 27 -9.56 11.22 0.62
CA GLU A 27 -10.67 11.46 1.54
C GLU A 27 -11.70 10.34 1.49
N GLU A 28 -12.03 9.88 0.28
CA GLU A 28 -12.97 8.79 0.13
C GLU A 28 -12.42 7.50 0.71
N THR A 29 -11.15 7.25 0.46
CA THR A 29 -10.49 6.06 0.99
C THR A 29 -10.48 6.11 2.51
N ALA A 30 -10.18 7.28 3.07
CA ALA A 30 -10.15 7.43 4.52
C ALA A 30 -11.51 7.10 5.13
N ALA A 31 -12.57 7.57 4.51
CA ALA A 31 -13.92 7.28 5.01
C ALA A 31 -14.20 5.78 4.93
N ALA A 32 -13.76 5.15 3.86
CA ALA A 32 -14.02 3.73 3.67
C ALA A 32 -13.28 2.86 4.67
N VAL A 33 -12.05 3.25 5.04
CA VAL A 33 -11.26 2.44 5.97
C VAL A 33 -11.26 2.98 7.39
N GLY A 34 -12.02 4.02 7.66
CA GLY A 34 -12.09 4.57 9.02
C GLY A 34 -10.83 5.29 9.45
N SER A 35 -10.26 6.07 8.58
CA SER A 35 -9.02 6.76 8.87
C SER A 35 -9.12 8.23 8.45
N THR A 36 -7.99 8.91 8.31
CA THR A 36 -7.95 10.29 7.85
C THR A 36 -7.20 10.35 6.53
N ALA A 37 -7.45 11.40 5.76
CA ALA A 37 -6.78 11.56 4.48
C ALA A 37 -5.26 11.62 4.65
N GLY A 38 -4.79 12.27 5.70
CA GLY A 38 -3.36 12.33 5.97
C GLY A 38 -2.77 10.96 6.24
N ALA A 39 -3.47 10.17 7.05
CA ALA A 39 -3.02 8.82 7.36
C ALA A 39 -3.03 7.94 6.12
N VAL A 40 -4.03 8.13 5.25
CA VAL A 40 -4.10 7.38 4.01
C VAL A 40 -2.89 7.69 3.13
N ARG A 41 -2.52 8.96 3.03
CA ARG A 41 -1.38 9.34 2.21
C ARG A 41 -0.08 8.77 2.76
N VAL A 42 0.07 8.79 4.07
CA VAL A 42 1.26 8.24 4.70
C VAL A 42 1.32 6.73 4.47
N ALA A 43 0.19 6.04 4.68
CA ALA A 43 0.15 4.59 4.49
C ALA A 43 0.44 4.23 3.05
N GLN A 44 -0.11 4.99 2.11
CA GLN A 44 0.12 4.74 0.69
C GLN A 44 1.60 4.92 0.35
N HIS A 45 2.20 5.98 0.86
CA HIS A 45 3.60 6.25 0.58
C HIS A 45 4.49 5.14 1.12
N ARG A 46 4.22 4.68 2.33
CA ARG A 46 5.01 3.63 2.94
C ARG A 46 4.84 2.31 2.21
N ALA A 47 3.60 2.01 1.80
CA ALA A 47 3.34 0.77 1.10
C ALA A 47 4.03 0.75 -0.26
N ILE A 48 3.98 1.87 -0.97
CA ILE A 48 4.63 1.95 -2.28
C ILE A 48 6.15 1.84 -2.12
N ALA A 49 6.70 2.50 -1.11
CA ALA A 49 8.14 2.43 -0.88
C ALA A 49 8.57 0.98 -0.60
N LYS A 50 7.76 0.27 0.15
CA LYS A 50 8.08 -1.12 0.45
C LYS A 50 8.00 -1.99 -0.80
N LEU A 51 7.00 -1.76 -1.62
CA LEU A 51 6.87 -2.51 -2.86
C LEU A 51 8.01 -2.21 -3.82
N LYS A 52 8.43 -0.96 -3.88
CA LYS A 52 9.56 -0.60 -4.73
C LYS A 52 10.83 -1.33 -4.28
N LYS A 53 11.01 -1.44 -2.98
CA LYS A 53 12.16 -2.12 -2.45
C LYS A 53 12.15 -3.59 -2.85
N GLU A 54 10.97 -4.21 -2.78
CA GLU A 54 10.84 -5.60 -3.17
C GLU A 54 11.13 -5.80 -4.65
N VAL A 55 10.62 -4.92 -5.48
CA VAL A 55 10.83 -5.01 -6.90
C VAL A 55 12.31 -4.81 -7.25
N THR A 56 12.95 -3.85 -6.60
CA THR A 56 14.36 -3.61 -6.85
C THR A 56 15.19 -4.83 -6.49
N ARG A 57 14.86 -5.44 -5.35
CA ARG A 57 15.58 -6.62 -4.93
C ARG A 57 15.40 -7.76 -5.93
N ALA A 58 14.20 -7.94 -6.42
CA ALA A 58 13.93 -8.98 -7.40
C ALA A 58 14.67 -8.70 -8.69
N GLY A 59 14.73 -7.43 -9.08
CA GLY A 59 15.44 -7.03 -10.28
C GLY A 59 16.93 -7.31 -10.18
N GLU A 60 17.50 -7.03 -9.02
CA GLU A 60 18.91 -7.29 -8.83
C GLU A 60 19.21 -8.77 -8.91
N ARG A 61 18.26 -9.57 -8.46
CA ARG A 61 18.45 -11.00 -8.49
C ARG A 61 18.53 -11.54 -9.90
N PHE A 62 17.78 -10.97 -10.79
CA PHE A 62 17.80 -11.41 -12.18
C PHE A 62 18.83 -10.66 -13.02
N GLY A 63 19.21 -9.55 -12.55
CA GLY A 63 20.12 -8.74 -13.30
C GLY A 63 21.54 -9.09 -13.02
#